data_2149748ac094af5a5800f5e756eba46a
#
_entry.id   2149748ac094af5a5800f5e756eba46a
#
_cell.length_a   1.000
_cell.length_b   1.000
_cell.length_c   1.000
_cell.angle_alpha   90.00
_cell.angle_beta   90.00
_cell.angle_gamma   90.00
#
_symmetry.space_group_name_H-M   'P 1'
#
loop_
_entity.id
_entity.type
_entity.pdbx_description
1 polymer ?
#
loop_
_entity_poly.entity_id
_entity_poly.type
_entity_poly.pdbx_seq_one_letter_code
_entity_poly.pdbx_strand_id
1 'polypeptide(L)'
;VEALFAGDIDIGYIGPVPAISANVKSNGDVQILSGAAKGGAILIRREGAQISGVKDLAGKTVAIPQIGNTQHLSLLKLLEDSGLKPVTEGGNVTVSAVANADVANAMARGDVDAALVPEPWGATLLEQGAKMVLNYDEIYLKGQYDVAVVVVRKEFMEKNPDLVEKFLREHEAATKEIYEK
;
A
#
# COMPACT_ATOMS: atom_id res chain seq x y z
N VAL A 1 7.31 9.19 -6.85
CA VAL A 1 6.87 10.60 -6.84
C VAL A 1 7.98 11.49 -7.37
N GLU A 2 9.21 11.35 -6.85
CA GLU A 2 10.33 12.22 -7.21
C GLU A 2 10.61 12.21 -8.72
N ALA A 3 10.60 11.05 -9.36
CA ALA A 3 10.80 10.90 -10.81
C ALA A 3 9.69 11.61 -11.65
N LEU A 4 8.44 11.65 -11.13
CA LEU A 4 7.37 12.45 -11.76
C LEU A 4 7.66 13.95 -11.64
N PHE A 5 8.13 14.41 -10.48
CA PHE A 5 8.48 15.82 -10.27
C PHE A 5 9.69 16.24 -11.10
N ALA A 6 10.68 15.35 -11.23
CA ALA A 6 11.87 15.59 -12.07
C ALA A 6 11.57 15.54 -13.58
N GLY A 7 10.44 14.94 -13.98
CA GLY A 7 10.11 14.72 -15.38
C GLY A 7 10.82 13.51 -16.01
N ASP A 8 11.39 12.64 -15.18
CA ASP A 8 12.06 11.42 -15.64
C ASP A 8 11.05 10.35 -16.07
N ILE A 9 9.83 10.42 -15.55
CA ILE A 9 8.69 9.59 -15.98
C ILE A 9 7.45 10.47 -16.15
N ASP A 10 6.58 10.09 -17.07
CA ASP A 10 5.38 10.84 -17.40
C ASP A 10 4.11 10.17 -16.88
N ILE A 11 4.06 8.83 -16.91
CA ILE A 11 2.94 8.02 -16.43
C ILE A 11 3.49 6.93 -15.51
N GLY A 12 2.77 6.58 -14.45
CA GLY A 12 3.20 5.52 -13.53
C GLY A 12 2.07 4.95 -12.70
N TYR A 13 2.35 3.82 -12.06
CA TYR A 13 1.48 3.20 -11.07
C TYR A 13 2.01 3.49 -9.67
N ILE A 14 1.12 3.91 -8.77
CA ILE A 14 1.48 4.31 -7.41
C ILE A 14 0.28 4.11 -6.48
N GLY A 15 0.51 4.01 -5.18
CA GLY A 15 -0.58 3.98 -4.20
C GLY A 15 -1.38 5.30 -4.18
N PRO A 16 -2.69 5.26 -3.85
CA PRO A 16 -3.53 6.47 -3.83
C PRO A 16 -3.05 7.54 -2.84
N VAL A 17 -2.54 7.15 -1.68
CA VAL A 17 -2.06 8.11 -0.68
C VAL A 17 -0.88 8.94 -1.19
N PRO A 18 0.23 8.35 -1.70
CA PRO A 18 1.30 9.13 -2.30
C PRO A 18 0.86 9.85 -3.58
N ALA A 19 -0.12 9.34 -4.36
CA ALA A 19 -0.68 10.04 -5.52
C ALA A 19 -1.37 11.35 -5.12
N ILE A 20 -2.24 11.31 -4.11
CA ILE A 20 -2.92 12.49 -3.56
C ILE A 20 -1.89 13.48 -3.00
N SER A 21 -0.91 12.98 -2.24
CA SER A 21 0.17 13.82 -1.71
C SER A 21 0.99 14.50 -2.81
N ALA A 22 1.26 13.78 -3.90
CA ALA A 22 1.95 14.33 -5.06
C ALA A 22 1.12 15.41 -5.76
N ASN A 23 -0.18 15.17 -5.96
CA ASN A 23 -1.10 16.15 -6.53
C ASN A 23 -1.10 17.46 -5.72
N VAL A 24 -1.26 17.37 -4.40
CA VAL A 24 -1.29 18.53 -3.51
C VAL A 24 0.05 19.27 -3.53
N LYS A 25 1.17 18.57 -3.40
CA LYS A 25 2.52 19.16 -3.38
C LYS A 25 2.90 19.81 -4.70
N SER A 26 2.43 19.27 -5.81
CA SER A 26 2.69 19.80 -7.15
C SER A 26 1.66 20.85 -7.61
N ASN A 27 0.73 21.22 -6.74
CA ASN A 27 -0.38 22.14 -7.09
C ASN A 27 -1.18 21.66 -8.32
N GLY A 28 -1.39 20.33 -8.41
CA GLY A 28 -2.17 19.71 -9.47
C GLY A 28 -1.38 19.26 -10.70
N ASP A 29 -0.05 19.38 -10.70
CA ASP A 29 0.78 18.92 -11.83
C ASP A 29 0.87 17.39 -11.95
N VAL A 30 0.67 16.66 -10.86
CA VAL A 30 0.49 15.21 -10.89
C VAL A 30 -1.00 14.90 -10.71
N GLN A 31 -1.58 14.19 -11.67
CA GLN A 31 -3.01 13.86 -11.68
C GLN A 31 -3.25 12.35 -11.67
N ILE A 32 -4.35 11.92 -11.08
CA ILE A 32 -4.81 10.53 -11.12
C ILE A 32 -5.71 10.36 -12.36
N LEU A 33 -5.35 9.39 -13.21
CA LEU A 33 -6.09 9.06 -14.42
C LEU A 33 -7.13 7.96 -14.19
N SER A 34 -6.77 6.91 -13.43
CA SER A 34 -7.59 5.72 -13.26
C SER A 34 -7.22 4.98 -11.98
N GLY A 35 -8.16 4.17 -11.46
CA GLY A 35 -7.82 3.06 -10.58
C GLY A 35 -7.03 1.99 -11.31
N ALA A 36 -6.24 1.20 -10.59
CA ALA A 36 -5.46 0.12 -11.17
C ALA A 36 -5.65 -1.22 -10.43
N ALA A 37 -5.75 -1.21 -9.10
CA ALA A 37 -6.00 -2.40 -8.31
C ALA A 37 -6.79 -2.05 -7.05
N LYS A 38 -7.73 -2.93 -6.67
CA LYS A 38 -8.51 -2.81 -5.43
C LYS A 38 -8.11 -3.89 -4.43
N GLY A 39 -8.18 -3.58 -3.14
CA GLY A 39 -7.82 -4.50 -2.07
C GLY A 39 -6.34 -4.91 -2.13
N GLY A 40 -6.03 -6.18 -1.84
CA GLY A 40 -4.68 -6.72 -2.05
C GLY A 40 -3.61 -6.27 -1.05
N ALA A 41 -3.99 -5.72 0.11
CA ALA A 41 -3.11 -5.58 1.27
C ALA A 41 -3.63 -6.48 2.38
N ILE A 42 -2.74 -7.17 3.08
CA ILE A 42 -3.10 -8.05 4.19
C ILE A 42 -2.25 -7.74 5.43
N LEU A 43 -2.85 -7.93 6.60
CA LEU A 43 -2.13 -7.92 7.86
C LEU A 43 -1.73 -9.34 8.23
N ILE A 44 -0.45 -9.57 8.36
CA ILE A 44 0.13 -10.86 8.71
C ILE A 44 0.97 -10.74 9.99
N ARG A 45 1.21 -11.85 10.66
CA ARG A 45 2.09 -11.96 11.81
C ARG A 45 3.17 -13.01 11.58
N ARG A 46 4.31 -12.86 12.24
CA ARG A 46 5.32 -13.92 12.27
C ARG A 46 4.79 -15.17 13.00
N GLU A 47 5.36 -16.29 12.70
CA GLU A 47 5.10 -17.52 13.45
C GLU A 47 5.42 -17.33 14.95
N GLY A 48 4.58 -17.87 15.81
CA GLY A 48 4.72 -17.77 17.28
C GLY A 48 4.25 -16.45 17.89
N ALA A 49 4.04 -15.37 17.11
CA ALA A 49 3.47 -14.15 17.67
C ALA A 49 1.99 -14.37 18.06
N GLN A 50 1.62 -13.96 19.26
CA GLN A 50 0.24 -14.04 19.75
C GLN A 50 -0.54 -12.79 19.30
N ILE A 51 -1.02 -12.80 18.06
CA ILE A 51 -1.79 -11.73 17.44
C ILE A 51 -2.93 -12.37 16.67
N SER A 52 -4.15 -12.18 17.14
CA SER A 52 -5.39 -12.68 16.55
C SER A 52 -6.24 -11.58 15.93
N GLY A 53 -5.92 -10.32 16.21
CA GLY A 53 -6.61 -9.15 15.70
C GLY A 53 -5.86 -7.87 16.00
N VAL A 54 -6.40 -6.73 15.57
CA VAL A 54 -5.71 -5.42 15.67
C VAL A 54 -5.41 -5.04 17.12
N LYS A 55 -6.26 -5.38 18.07
CA LYS A 55 -6.05 -5.06 19.49
C LYS A 55 -4.79 -5.71 20.08
N ASP A 56 -4.38 -6.85 19.54
CA ASP A 56 -3.19 -7.58 20.00
C ASP A 56 -1.89 -6.94 19.49
N LEU A 57 -1.98 -5.90 18.65
CA LEU A 57 -0.82 -5.11 18.22
C LEU A 57 -0.29 -4.18 19.31
N ALA A 58 -0.99 -4.03 20.43
CA ALA A 58 -0.52 -3.29 21.60
C ALA A 58 0.85 -3.82 22.07
N GLY A 59 1.87 -2.96 22.15
CA GLY A 59 3.24 -3.33 22.51
C GLY A 59 4.03 -4.10 21.43
N LYS A 60 3.50 -4.20 20.20
CA LYS A 60 4.13 -4.92 19.10
C LYS A 60 4.80 -3.98 18.11
N THR A 61 5.72 -4.52 17.33
CA THR A 61 6.33 -3.85 16.19
C THR A 61 5.64 -4.32 14.90
N VAL A 62 5.08 -3.38 14.15
CA VAL A 62 4.35 -3.64 12.90
C VAL A 62 5.11 -3.00 11.75
N ALA A 63 5.50 -3.82 10.77
CA ALA A 63 6.15 -3.35 9.55
C ALA A 63 5.12 -2.82 8.52
N ILE A 64 5.51 -1.77 7.84
CA ILE A 64 4.85 -1.23 6.63
C ILE A 64 5.92 -0.95 5.59
N PRO A 65 5.58 -0.92 4.27
CA PRO A 65 6.61 -0.71 3.23
C PRO A 65 7.30 0.65 3.32
N GLN A 66 6.57 1.70 3.67
CA GLN A 66 7.10 3.06 3.74
C GLN A 66 6.19 3.98 4.55
N ILE A 67 6.76 4.89 5.33
CA ILE A 67 6.01 5.96 6.00
C ILE A 67 5.34 6.86 4.95
N GLY A 68 4.06 7.15 5.16
CA GLY A 68 3.26 8.01 4.27
C GLY A 68 2.70 7.30 3.03
N ASN A 69 2.87 5.99 2.91
CA ASN A 69 2.23 5.22 1.84
C ASN A 69 0.81 4.75 2.22
N THR A 70 0.16 4.03 1.30
CA THR A 70 -1.21 3.54 1.49
C THR A 70 -1.32 2.58 2.68
N GLN A 71 -0.37 1.64 2.83
CA GLN A 71 -0.36 0.69 3.94
C GLN A 71 -0.14 1.39 5.29
N HIS A 72 0.68 2.45 5.33
CA HIS A 72 0.83 3.25 6.54
C HIS A 72 -0.49 3.87 6.98
N LEU A 73 -1.19 4.55 6.07
CA LEU A 73 -2.48 5.17 6.39
C LEU A 73 -3.52 4.12 6.80
N SER A 74 -3.57 2.97 6.11
CA SER A 74 -4.47 1.86 6.47
C SER A 74 -4.17 1.32 7.85
N LEU A 75 -2.89 1.16 8.23
CA LEU A 75 -2.51 0.72 9.58
C LEU A 75 -2.93 1.75 10.63
N LEU A 76 -2.67 3.03 10.41
CA LEU A 76 -3.08 4.09 11.33
C LEU A 76 -4.60 4.07 11.57
N LYS A 77 -5.38 3.88 10.51
CA LYS A 77 -6.85 3.76 10.62
C LYS A 77 -7.28 2.52 11.41
N LEU A 78 -6.67 1.37 11.16
CA LEU A 78 -6.94 0.14 11.93
C LEU A 78 -6.62 0.32 13.43
N LEU A 79 -5.51 0.99 13.74
CA LEU A 79 -5.13 1.28 15.12
C LEU A 79 -6.13 2.21 15.79
N GLU A 80 -6.49 3.32 15.12
CA GLU A 80 -7.47 4.28 15.62
C GLU A 80 -8.82 3.62 15.92
N ASP A 81 -9.36 2.83 14.98
CA ASP A 81 -10.64 2.11 15.13
C ASP A 81 -10.61 1.08 16.28
N SER A 82 -9.42 0.61 16.64
CA SER A 82 -9.19 -0.32 17.73
C SER A 82 -8.83 0.34 19.07
N GLY A 83 -8.80 1.69 19.11
CA GLY A 83 -8.40 2.46 20.28
C GLY A 83 -6.90 2.42 20.57
N LEU A 84 -6.08 2.06 19.57
CA LEU A 84 -4.63 2.04 19.65
C LEU A 84 -4.01 3.26 18.94
N LYS A 85 -2.76 3.56 19.27
CA LYS A 85 -1.98 4.61 18.62
C LYS A 85 -0.53 4.16 18.42
N PRO A 86 0.15 4.68 17.41
CA PRO A 86 1.58 4.48 17.26
C PRO A 86 2.35 5.18 18.39
N VAL A 87 3.55 4.68 18.68
CA VAL A 87 4.46 5.28 19.69
C VAL A 87 4.75 6.75 19.38
N THR A 88 4.85 7.12 18.11
CA THR A 88 5.06 8.50 17.66
C THR A 88 3.91 9.45 18.03
N GLU A 89 2.75 8.92 18.37
CA GLU A 89 1.56 9.67 18.81
C GLU A 89 1.19 9.40 20.28
N GLY A 90 2.15 8.93 21.06
CA GLY A 90 1.97 8.65 22.49
C GLY A 90 1.24 7.33 22.79
N GLY A 91 1.15 6.44 21.82
CA GLY A 91 0.62 5.10 21.99
C GLY A 91 1.70 4.05 22.30
N ASN A 92 1.39 2.80 22.00
CA ASN A 92 2.25 1.66 22.31
C ASN A 92 2.49 0.70 21.14
N VAL A 93 2.11 1.05 19.92
CA VAL A 93 2.41 0.27 18.72
C VAL A 93 3.61 0.89 18.00
N THR A 94 4.68 0.12 17.82
CA THR A 94 5.83 0.57 17.04
C THR A 94 5.56 0.32 15.56
N VAL A 95 5.51 1.37 14.76
CA VAL A 95 5.38 1.29 13.30
C VAL A 95 6.75 1.45 12.68
N SER A 96 7.20 0.44 11.92
CA SER A 96 8.53 0.38 11.30
C SER A 96 8.43 0.32 9.78
N ALA A 97 9.19 1.18 9.09
CA ALA A 97 9.32 1.10 7.64
C ALA A 97 10.34 0.00 7.28
N VAL A 98 9.86 -1.06 6.63
CA VAL A 98 10.66 -2.20 6.17
C VAL A 98 10.29 -2.49 4.72
N ALA A 99 11.27 -2.49 3.83
CA ALA A 99 11.01 -2.84 2.42
C ALA A 99 10.37 -4.24 2.34
N ASN A 100 9.41 -4.43 1.44
CA ASN A 100 8.66 -5.68 1.35
C ASN A 100 9.56 -6.92 1.23
N ALA A 101 10.66 -6.83 0.49
CA ALA A 101 11.62 -7.91 0.31
C ALA A 101 12.36 -8.30 1.62
N ASP A 102 12.41 -7.41 2.60
CA ASP A 102 13.16 -7.60 3.85
C ASP A 102 12.26 -8.06 5.01
N VAL A 103 10.93 -8.05 4.83
CA VAL A 103 9.96 -8.36 5.90
C VAL A 103 10.16 -9.79 6.42
N ALA A 104 10.38 -10.77 5.54
CA ALA A 104 10.62 -12.16 5.94
C ALA A 104 11.80 -12.28 6.89
N ASN A 105 12.93 -11.64 6.55
CA ASN A 105 14.12 -11.63 7.37
C ASN A 105 13.91 -10.90 8.71
N ALA A 106 13.20 -9.77 8.69
CA ALA A 106 12.88 -9.03 9.91
C ALA A 106 11.97 -9.85 10.86
N MET A 107 10.98 -10.56 10.31
CA MET A 107 10.14 -11.50 11.08
C MET A 107 10.94 -12.67 11.67
N ALA A 108 11.83 -13.27 10.87
CA ALA A 108 12.66 -14.41 11.32
C ALA A 108 13.62 -14.03 12.46
N ARG A 109 14.12 -12.80 12.45
CA ARG A 109 14.96 -12.27 13.54
C ARG A 109 14.15 -11.81 14.77
N GLY A 110 12.83 -11.67 14.63
CA GLY A 110 11.96 -11.12 15.68
C GLY A 110 12.00 -9.58 15.78
N ASP A 111 12.56 -8.89 14.78
CA ASP A 111 12.61 -7.43 14.73
C ASP A 111 11.21 -6.83 14.53
N VAL A 112 10.31 -7.57 13.86
CA VAL A 112 8.90 -7.22 13.68
C VAL A 112 8.00 -8.40 14.04
N ASP A 113 6.86 -8.11 14.65
CA ASP A 113 5.86 -9.09 15.07
C ASP A 113 4.78 -9.30 14.00
N ALA A 114 4.43 -8.24 13.29
CA ALA A 114 3.42 -8.23 12.26
C ALA A 114 3.82 -7.30 11.10
N ALA A 115 3.15 -7.44 9.96
CA ALA A 115 3.35 -6.55 8.84
C ALA A 115 2.04 -6.34 8.07
N LEU A 116 1.81 -5.10 7.63
CA LEU A 116 0.76 -4.77 6.67
C LEU A 116 1.43 -4.58 5.30
N VAL A 117 1.25 -5.57 4.44
CA VAL A 117 1.97 -5.68 3.15
C VAL A 117 1.00 -5.78 1.98
N PRO A 118 1.38 -5.26 0.80
CA PRO A 118 0.59 -5.46 -0.42
C PRO A 118 0.85 -6.86 -1.02
N GLU A 119 -0.07 -7.31 -1.88
CA GLU A 119 0.20 -8.44 -2.75
C GLU A 119 1.21 -8.07 -3.88
N PRO A 120 2.02 -9.02 -4.35
CA PRO A 120 2.05 -10.46 -4.02
C PRO A 120 2.90 -10.81 -2.78
N TRP A 121 3.44 -9.81 -2.07
CA TRP A 121 4.29 -10.05 -0.90
C TRP A 121 3.58 -10.77 0.24
N GLY A 122 2.28 -10.48 0.43
CA GLY A 122 1.46 -11.16 1.42
C GLY A 122 1.43 -12.66 1.19
N ALA A 123 1.09 -13.10 -0.02
CA ALA A 123 1.07 -14.51 -0.40
C ALA A 123 2.44 -15.18 -0.19
N THR A 124 3.52 -14.55 -0.65
CA THR A 124 4.89 -15.06 -0.46
C THR A 124 5.24 -15.26 1.01
N LEU A 125 4.90 -14.30 1.88
CA LEU A 125 5.18 -14.40 3.31
C LEU A 125 4.36 -15.48 4.01
N LEU A 126 3.10 -15.68 3.58
CA LEU A 126 2.26 -16.78 4.07
C LEU A 126 2.85 -18.16 3.70
N GLU A 127 3.36 -18.32 2.48
CA GLU A 127 4.07 -19.53 2.05
C GLU A 127 5.35 -19.77 2.89
N GLN A 128 6.00 -18.72 3.34
CA GLN A 128 7.19 -18.78 4.22
C GLN A 128 6.86 -18.96 5.71
N GLY A 129 5.60 -19.21 6.06
CA GLY A 129 5.17 -19.56 7.41
C GLY A 129 4.54 -18.43 8.23
N ALA A 130 4.47 -17.21 7.73
CA ALA A 130 3.67 -16.15 8.35
C ALA A 130 2.20 -16.56 8.44
N LYS A 131 1.46 -15.96 9.35
CA LYS A 131 0.03 -16.26 9.55
C LYS A 131 -0.81 -15.02 9.28
N MET A 132 -1.91 -15.20 8.60
CA MET A 132 -2.88 -14.11 8.36
C MET A 132 -3.54 -13.67 9.67
N VAL A 133 -3.68 -12.36 9.82
CA VAL A 133 -4.43 -11.71 10.91
C VAL A 133 -5.68 -11.06 10.34
N LEU A 134 -5.54 -10.28 9.26
CA LEU A 134 -6.67 -9.69 8.52
C LEU A 134 -6.44 -9.88 7.03
N ASN A 135 -7.49 -10.31 6.34
CA ASN A 135 -7.52 -10.33 4.89
C ASN A 135 -7.82 -8.93 4.32
N TYR A 136 -7.64 -8.71 3.02
CA TYR A 136 -7.80 -7.41 2.37
C TYR A 136 -9.20 -6.78 2.54
N ASP A 137 -10.24 -7.60 2.62
CA ASP A 137 -11.63 -7.16 2.81
C ASP A 137 -11.94 -6.77 4.27
N GLU A 138 -11.08 -7.13 5.22
CA GLU A 138 -11.19 -6.77 6.62
C GLU A 138 -10.40 -5.49 6.98
N ILE A 139 -9.53 -5.01 6.08
CA ILE A 139 -8.67 -3.85 6.35
C ILE A 139 -9.42 -2.54 6.23
N TYR A 140 -10.10 -2.31 5.09
CA TYR A 140 -10.83 -1.07 4.84
C TYR A 140 -11.92 -1.27 3.78
N LEU A 141 -13.09 -0.66 3.98
CA LEU A 141 -14.22 -0.63 3.03
C LEU A 141 -14.53 -1.99 2.37
N LYS A 142 -14.37 -3.11 3.09
CA LYS A 142 -14.57 -4.48 2.58
C LYS A 142 -13.75 -4.76 1.30
N GLY A 143 -12.52 -4.25 1.25
CA GLY A 143 -11.66 -4.40 0.09
C GLY A 143 -12.01 -3.50 -1.12
N GLN A 144 -13.05 -2.67 -1.02
CA GLN A 144 -13.50 -1.78 -2.11
C GLN A 144 -12.78 -0.44 -2.09
N TYR A 145 -11.46 -0.45 -2.00
CA TYR A 145 -10.61 0.73 -2.09
C TYR A 145 -9.41 0.45 -3.00
N ASP A 146 -8.98 1.48 -3.70
CA ASP A 146 -7.81 1.34 -4.56
C ASP A 146 -6.53 1.25 -3.72
N VAL A 147 -5.66 0.29 -4.04
CA VAL A 147 -4.30 0.16 -3.50
C VAL A 147 -3.25 0.61 -4.51
N ALA A 148 -3.64 0.71 -5.77
CA ALA A 148 -2.85 1.29 -6.85
C ALA A 148 -3.74 2.12 -7.77
N VAL A 149 -3.18 3.23 -8.25
CA VAL A 149 -3.79 4.13 -9.24
C VAL A 149 -2.78 4.45 -10.34
N VAL A 150 -3.27 4.84 -11.50
CA VAL A 150 -2.47 5.40 -12.59
C VAL A 150 -2.35 6.90 -12.38
N VAL A 151 -1.14 7.42 -12.39
CA VAL A 151 -0.87 8.86 -12.33
C VAL A 151 -0.14 9.34 -13.59
N VAL A 152 -0.32 10.62 -13.89
CA VAL A 152 0.27 11.27 -15.05
C VAL A 152 0.74 12.69 -14.68
N ARG A 153 1.79 13.18 -15.34
CA ARG A 153 2.12 14.62 -15.31
C ARG A 153 1.14 15.39 -16.20
N LYS A 154 0.57 16.46 -15.66
CA LYS A 154 -0.39 17.32 -16.37
C LYS A 154 0.16 17.83 -17.70
N GLU A 155 1.39 18.34 -17.70
CA GLU A 155 2.05 18.83 -18.91
C GLU A 155 2.13 17.76 -20.00
N PHE A 156 2.47 16.53 -19.63
CA PHE A 156 2.54 15.41 -20.57
C PHE A 156 1.17 15.07 -21.14
N MET A 157 0.15 15.01 -20.28
CA MET A 157 -1.23 14.74 -20.69
C MET A 157 -1.76 15.79 -21.66
N GLU A 158 -1.49 17.08 -21.41
CA GLU A 158 -1.93 18.19 -22.26
C GLU A 158 -1.22 18.20 -23.62
N LYS A 159 0.07 17.80 -23.66
CA LYS A 159 0.86 17.74 -24.90
C LYS A 159 0.62 16.46 -25.71
N ASN A 160 0.19 15.37 -25.07
CA ASN A 160 0.07 14.06 -25.70
C ASN A 160 -1.26 13.37 -25.37
N PRO A 161 -2.43 14.01 -25.60
CA PRO A 161 -3.74 13.47 -25.20
C PRO A 161 -4.03 12.11 -25.84
N ASP A 162 -3.70 11.94 -27.14
CA ASP A 162 -3.92 10.69 -27.87
C ASP A 162 -3.12 9.52 -27.28
N LEU A 163 -1.88 9.81 -26.82
CA LEU A 163 -1.02 8.80 -26.22
C LEU A 163 -1.55 8.39 -24.84
N VAL A 164 -2.05 9.34 -24.06
CA VAL A 164 -2.68 9.05 -22.75
C VAL A 164 -3.96 8.24 -22.94
N GLU A 165 -4.80 8.58 -23.92
CA GLU A 165 -6.00 7.81 -24.25
C GLU A 165 -5.65 6.37 -24.67
N LYS A 166 -4.64 6.21 -25.53
CA LYS A 166 -4.16 4.87 -25.94
C LYS A 166 -3.63 4.08 -24.74
N PHE A 167 -2.86 4.71 -23.86
CA PHE A 167 -2.39 4.06 -22.64
C PHE A 167 -3.56 3.56 -21.77
N LEU A 168 -4.59 4.36 -21.57
CA LEU A 168 -5.76 3.98 -20.77
C LEU A 168 -6.54 2.82 -21.40
N ARG A 169 -6.67 2.80 -22.74
CA ARG A 169 -7.30 1.66 -23.46
C ARG A 169 -6.50 0.36 -23.27
N GLU A 170 -5.18 0.42 -23.38
CA GLU A 170 -4.31 -0.75 -23.16
C GLU A 170 -4.32 -1.19 -21.69
N HIS A 171 -4.36 -0.25 -20.75
CA HIS A 171 -4.51 -0.54 -19.33
C HIS A 171 -5.84 -1.27 -19.04
N GLU A 172 -6.96 -0.81 -19.62
CA GLU A 172 -8.25 -1.48 -19.48
C GLU A 172 -8.24 -2.87 -20.12
N ALA A 173 -7.66 -3.01 -21.31
CA ALA A 173 -7.57 -4.30 -22.01
C ALA A 173 -6.73 -5.31 -21.22
N ALA A 174 -5.56 -4.90 -20.73
CA ALA A 174 -4.71 -5.74 -19.89
C ALA A 174 -5.41 -6.14 -18.57
N THR A 175 -6.15 -5.22 -17.96
CA THR A 175 -6.93 -5.51 -16.75
C THR A 175 -7.99 -6.58 -17.02
N LYS A 176 -8.73 -6.48 -18.13
CA LYS A 176 -9.71 -7.51 -18.54
C LYS A 176 -9.05 -8.86 -18.75
N GLU A 177 -7.91 -8.91 -19.45
CA GLU A 177 -7.17 -10.14 -19.70
C GLU A 177 -6.74 -10.85 -18.39
N ILE A 178 -6.37 -10.09 -17.35
CA ILE A 178 -6.02 -10.67 -16.04
C ILE A 178 -7.22 -11.35 -15.39
N TYR A 179 -8.43 -10.81 -15.55
CA TYR A 179 -9.64 -11.40 -14.96
C TYR A 179 -10.20 -12.59 -15.75
N GLU A 180 -9.83 -12.72 -17.01
CA GLU A 180 -10.31 -13.80 -17.89
C GLU A 180 -9.41 -15.06 -17.85
N LYS A 181 -8.25 -14.99 -17.26
CA LYS A 181 -7.28 -16.09 -17.08
C LYS A 181 -7.25 -16.63 -15.65
#